data_8a5c8b596bea8953cab72cd88b96ade7
#
_entry.id   8a5c8b596bea8953cab72cd88b96ade7
#
_cell.length_a   1.000
_cell.length_b   1.000
_cell.length_c   1.000
_cell.angle_alpha   90.00
_cell.angle_beta   90.00
_cell.angle_gamma   90.00
#
_symmetry.space_group_name_H-M   'P 1'
#
loop_
_entity.id
_entity.type
_entity.pdbx_description
1 polymer ?
#
loop_
_entity_poly.entity_id
_entity_poly.type
_entity_poly.pdbx_seq_one_letter_code
_entity_poly.pdbx_strand_id
1 'polypeptide(L)'
;MNVSAESGAPRRAGQRHEVGLAQLPPAPHTTVAVIEGLATGTPRRVVNQSDAADRVAELFLDPGQRERIPRVYQKSRITTRRMAVDPLDAKFDVFRREPATIRDRMHLFYEHAVPLAVDVSKRALAGLPYRAAEIGLLVLATSTGFIAPGVDVAIVKELGLSPSISRVVVNFMGCAAAMNALGTATNYVRAHPAMKALVVCIELCSVNAVFADDINDVVIHSLFGDGCAALVIGASQVQEKLEPGKVVVRSSFSQLLDNTEDGIVLGVNHNGITCELSENLPGYIFSGVAPVVTEMLWDNGLQISDIDLWAIHPGGPKIIEQSVRSLGISAELAAQSWDVLARFGNMLSVSLIFVLETMVQQAESAKAISTGVAFAFGPGVTVEGMLFDIIRR
;
A
#
# COMPACT_ATOMS: atom_id res chain seq x y z
N MET A 1 47.44 -54.69 -26.31
CA MET A 1 47.29 -53.32 -26.87
C MET A 1 47.12 -52.36 -25.72
N ASN A 2 48.22 -51.64 -25.48
CA ASN A 2 48.28 -50.63 -24.38
C ASN A 2 47.48 -49.42 -24.72
N VAL A 3 46.66 -48.97 -23.80
CA VAL A 3 46.13 -47.61 -23.81
C VAL A 3 46.59 -46.91 -22.52
N SER A 4 47.52 -45.99 -22.73
CA SER A 4 48.16 -45.17 -21.72
C SER A 4 47.14 -44.18 -21.08
N ALA A 5 47.12 -44.17 -19.76
CA ALA A 5 46.38 -43.17 -18.97
C ALA A 5 47.17 -41.84 -18.92
N GLU A 6 46.65 -40.79 -19.48
CA GLU A 6 47.17 -39.44 -19.26
C GLU A 6 46.64 -38.87 -17.93
N SER A 7 47.61 -38.57 -17.07
CA SER A 7 47.39 -37.90 -15.78
C SER A 7 47.02 -36.42 -15.99
N GLY A 8 45.76 -36.08 -15.77
CA GLY A 8 45.29 -34.69 -15.71
C GLY A 8 45.81 -33.97 -14.46
N ALA A 9 46.64 -32.96 -14.65
CA ALA A 9 47.09 -32.07 -13.59
C ALA A 9 45.90 -31.27 -13.00
N PRO A 10 45.88 -30.95 -11.69
CA PRO A 10 44.80 -30.20 -11.07
C PRO A 10 44.80 -28.76 -11.59
N ARG A 11 43.67 -28.34 -12.13
CA ARG A 11 43.44 -26.94 -12.49
C ARG A 11 43.60 -26.07 -11.24
N ARG A 12 44.57 -25.17 -11.26
CA ARG A 12 44.72 -24.11 -10.23
C ARG A 12 43.41 -23.35 -10.07
N ALA A 13 42.86 -23.37 -8.88
CA ALA A 13 41.77 -22.49 -8.48
C ALA A 13 42.19 -21.03 -8.75
N GLY A 14 41.45 -20.36 -9.62
CA GLY A 14 41.66 -18.93 -9.89
C GLY A 14 41.54 -18.15 -8.59
N GLN A 15 42.60 -17.41 -8.28
CA GLN A 15 42.54 -16.37 -7.24
C GLN A 15 41.41 -15.44 -7.61
N ARG A 16 40.30 -15.50 -6.85
CA ARG A 16 39.35 -14.40 -6.81
C ARG A 16 40.13 -13.20 -6.28
N HIS A 17 40.39 -12.23 -7.15
CA HIS A 17 40.71 -10.89 -6.69
C HIS A 17 39.49 -10.42 -5.90
N GLU A 18 39.54 -10.51 -4.59
CA GLU A 18 38.72 -9.68 -3.72
C GLU A 18 39.14 -8.24 -4.07
N VAL A 19 38.36 -7.61 -4.94
CA VAL A 19 38.35 -6.17 -5.02
C VAL A 19 37.80 -5.76 -3.65
N GLY A 20 38.72 -5.40 -2.74
CA GLY A 20 38.35 -4.74 -1.50
C GLY A 20 37.53 -3.52 -1.93
N LEU A 21 36.23 -3.60 -1.83
CA LEU A 21 35.40 -2.43 -1.69
C LEU A 21 36.01 -1.71 -0.49
N ALA A 22 36.82 -0.69 -0.76
CA ALA A 22 37.20 0.26 0.27
C ALA A 22 35.90 0.51 1.00
N GLN A 23 35.89 0.28 2.31
CA GLN A 23 34.77 0.61 3.14
C GLN A 23 34.51 2.11 2.86
N LEU A 24 33.54 2.36 1.97
CA LEU A 24 33.00 3.70 1.86
C LEU A 24 32.53 4.00 3.29
N PRO A 25 33.09 5.03 3.97
CA PRO A 25 32.55 5.41 5.24
C PRO A 25 31.04 5.59 4.99
N PRO A 26 30.16 5.12 5.88
CA PRO A 26 28.75 5.41 5.73
C PRO A 26 28.69 6.92 5.57
N ALA A 27 28.25 7.39 4.40
CA ALA A 27 28.05 8.81 4.19
C ALA A 27 27.17 9.25 5.37
N PRO A 28 27.58 10.20 6.20
CA PRO A 28 26.74 10.65 7.27
C PRO A 28 25.46 11.08 6.61
N HIS A 29 24.34 10.36 6.86
CA HIS A 29 23.05 10.70 6.33
C HIS A 29 22.62 12.02 6.99
N THR A 30 23.18 13.12 6.51
CA THR A 30 22.81 14.47 6.93
C THR A 30 21.43 14.86 6.37
N THR A 31 20.91 14.05 5.44
CA THR A 31 19.68 14.29 4.72
C THR A 31 18.62 13.25 5.13
N VAL A 32 17.47 13.74 5.56
CA VAL A 32 16.27 12.93 5.86
C VAL A 32 15.23 13.13 4.78
N ALA A 33 14.43 12.10 4.51
CA ALA A 33 13.27 12.23 3.64
C ALA A 33 12.09 12.76 4.46
N VAL A 34 11.35 13.70 3.88
CA VAL A 34 10.20 14.36 4.51
C VAL A 34 9.00 14.27 3.57
N ILE A 35 7.88 13.81 4.08
CA ILE A 35 6.58 13.95 3.41
C ILE A 35 6.16 15.41 3.59
N GLU A 36 6.31 16.20 2.55
CA GLU A 36 6.02 17.63 2.54
C GLU A 36 4.55 17.92 2.26
N GLY A 37 3.94 17.08 1.43
CA GLY A 37 2.53 17.16 1.07
C GLY A 37 1.88 15.80 1.08
N LEU A 38 0.63 15.76 1.51
CA LEU A 38 -0.18 14.55 1.61
C LEU A 38 -1.62 14.92 1.30
N ALA A 39 -2.27 14.13 0.45
CA ALA A 39 -3.70 14.23 0.19
C ALA A 39 -4.27 12.85 -0.09
N THR A 40 -5.49 12.64 0.36
CA THR A 40 -6.27 11.43 0.05
C THR A 40 -7.57 11.79 -0.65
N GLY A 41 -8.17 10.83 -1.35
CA GLY A 41 -9.42 11.04 -2.05
C GLY A 41 -10.12 9.74 -2.36
N THR A 42 -11.43 9.84 -2.54
CA THR A 42 -12.28 8.69 -2.88
C THR A 42 -13.23 9.03 -4.01
N PRO A 43 -13.75 8.05 -4.73
CA PRO A 43 -14.91 8.26 -5.58
C PRO A 43 -16.09 8.83 -4.77
N ARG A 44 -16.99 9.51 -5.47
CA ARG A 44 -18.14 10.20 -4.82
C ARG A 44 -19.22 9.24 -4.32
N ARG A 45 -19.36 8.07 -4.95
CA ARG A 45 -20.41 7.12 -4.59
C ARG A 45 -20.13 6.50 -3.23
N VAL A 46 -21.12 6.60 -2.35
CA VAL A 46 -21.13 5.92 -1.04
C VAL A 46 -21.97 4.66 -1.16
N VAL A 47 -21.46 3.56 -0.67
CA VAL A 47 -22.16 2.29 -0.56
C VAL A 47 -22.29 1.94 0.91
N ASN A 48 -23.50 1.86 1.42
CA ASN A 48 -23.78 1.39 2.77
C ASN A 48 -23.57 -0.13 2.84
N GLN A 49 -22.97 -0.58 3.91
CA GLN A 49 -22.60 -1.99 4.04
C GLN A 49 -23.80 -2.91 4.18
N SER A 50 -24.87 -2.47 4.89
CA SER A 50 -26.13 -3.21 4.99
C SER A 50 -26.81 -3.37 3.64
N ASP A 51 -26.96 -2.25 2.91
CA ASP A 51 -27.63 -2.24 1.61
C ASP A 51 -26.88 -3.11 0.59
N ALA A 52 -25.55 -3.10 0.65
CA ALA A 52 -24.73 -3.96 -0.20
C ALA A 52 -24.92 -5.45 0.15
N ALA A 53 -25.01 -5.78 1.44
CA ALA A 53 -25.24 -7.15 1.89
C ALA A 53 -26.57 -7.71 1.37
N ASP A 54 -27.65 -6.94 1.47
CA ASP A 54 -28.98 -7.34 1.02
C ASP A 54 -28.99 -7.56 -0.50
N ARG A 55 -28.42 -6.61 -1.28
CA ARG A 55 -28.35 -6.71 -2.73
C ARG A 55 -27.49 -7.88 -3.22
N VAL A 56 -26.37 -8.16 -2.55
CA VAL A 56 -25.52 -9.32 -2.90
C VAL A 56 -26.23 -10.61 -2.55
N ALA A 57 -26.93 -10.68 -1.40
CA ALA A 57 -27.70 -11.87 -1.05
C ALA A 57 -28.77 -12.25 -2.09
N GLU A 58 -29.36 -11.27 -2.77
CA GLU A 58 -30.33 -11.49 -3.85
C GLU A 58 -29.72 -12.16 -5.09
N LEU A 59 -28.40 -12.06 -5.32
CA LEU A 59 -27.73 -12.69 -6.45
C LEU A 59 -27.59 -14.21 -6.29
N PHE A 60 -27.59 -14.72 -5.05
CA PHE A 60 -27.37 -16.13 -4.77
C PHE A 60 -28.68 -16.93 -4.77
N LEU A 61 -28.69 -18.08 -5.43
CA LEU A 61 -29.86 -18.93 -5.52
C LEU A 61 -30.04 -19.83 -4.30
N ASP A 62 -28.92 -20.26 -3.68
CA ASP A 62 -28.95 -21.12 -2.49
C ASP A 62 -29.41 -20.35 -1.25
N PRO A 63 -30.52 -20.77 -0.61
CA PRO A 63 -31.03 -20.14 0.61
C PRO A 63 -30.01 -20.12 1.77
N GLY A 64 -29.18 -21.16 1.90
CA GLY A 64 -28.16 -21.24 2.95
C GLY A 64 -27.05 -20.20 2.78
N GLN A 65 -26.66 -19.94 1.55
CA GLN A 65 -25.70 -18.87 1.23
C GLN A 65 -26.33 -17.49 1.46
N ARG A 66 -27.55 -17.25 1.02
CA ARG A 66 -28.28 -16.00 1.25
C ARG A 66 -28.29 -15.61 2.73
N GLU A 67 -28.54 -16.55 3.62
CA GLU A 67 -28.60 -16.31 5.07
C GLU A 67 -27.21 -15.98 5.66
N ARG A 68 -26.13 -16.47 5.05
CA ARG A 68 -24.74 -16.23 5.53
C ARG A 68 -24.19 -14.88 5.12
N ILE A 69 -24.59 -14.36 3.95
CA ILE A 69 -24.03 -13.14 3.36
C ILE A 69 -24.13 -11.93 4.31
N PRO A 70 -25.30 -11.57 4.90
CA PRO A 70 -25.39 -10.46 5.83
C PRO A 70 -24.45 -10.59 7.02
N ARG A 71 -24.21 -11.81 7.51
CA ARG A 71 -23.27 -12.06 8.62
C ARG A 71 -21.81 -11.83 8.21
N VAL A 72 -21.43 -12.13 6.96
CA VAL A 72 -20.10 -11.84 6.42
C VAL A 72 -19.87 -10.34 6.41
N TYR A 73 -20.82 -9.58 5.86
CA TYR A 73 -20.76 -8.11 5.82
C TYR A 73 -20.70 -7.49 7.22
N GLN A 74 -21.52 -7.95 8.14
CA GLN A 74 -21.53 -7.48 9.53
C GLN A 74 -20.19 -7.72 10.24
N LYS A 75 -19.57 -8.89 10.01
CA LYS A 75 -18.27 -9.25 10.62
C LYS A 75 -17.12 -8.39 10.08
N SER A 76 -17.26 -7.74 8.93
CA SER A 76 -16.25 -6.83 8.38
C SER A 76 -16.04 -5.58 9.23
N ARG A 77 -16.98 -5.20 10.11
CA ARG A 77 -17.00 -3.96 10.89
C ARG A 77 -16.94 -2.69 10.03
N ILE A 78 -17.29 -2.79 8.77
CA ILE A 78 -17.37 -1.68 7.83
C ILE A 78 -18.78 -1.10 7.89
N THR A 79 -18.90 0.21 7.86
CA THR A 79 -20.18 0.92 7.81
C THR A 79 -20.49 1.38 6.39
N THR A 80 -19.48 1.98 5.75
CA THR A 80 -19.60 2.48 4.37
C THR A 80 -18.33 2.18 3.59
N ARG A 81 -18.47 2.14 2.27
CA ARG A 81 -17.34 2.13 1.34
C ARG A 81 -17.55 3.16 0.24
N ARG A 82 -16.47 3.51 -0.43
CA ARG A 82 -16.51 4.36 -1.62
C ARG A 82 -16.21 3.49 -2.83
N MET A 83 -16.97 3.70 -3.93
CA MET A 83 -16.81 2.90 -5.13
C MET A 83 -16.90 3.79 -6.37
N ALA A 84 -15.97 3.61 -7.31
CA ALA A 84 -15.99 4.27 -8.62
C ALA A 84 -17.18 3.79 -9.44
N VAL A 85 -17.40 2.48 -9.40
CA VAL A 85 -18.54 1.81 -10.00
C VAL A 85 -19.26 0.98 -8.95
N ASP A 86 -20.57 0.83 -9.13
CA ASP A 86 -21.34 -0.13 -8.36
C ASP A 86 -21.56 -1.37 -9.23
N PRO A 87 -20.87 -2.49 -8.94
CA PRO A 87 -20.96 -3.66 -9.80
C PRO A 87 -22.37 -4.28 -9.85
N LEU A 88 -23.23 -3.87 -8.92
CA LEU A 88 -24.62 -4.31 -8.87
C LEU A 88 -25.59 -3.35 -9.62
N ASP A 89 -25.10 -2.23 -10.14
CA ASP A 89 -25.91 -1.28 -10.91
C ASP A 89 -26.08 -1.77 -12.36
N ALA A 90 -27.34 -1.82 -12.81
CA ALA A 90 -27.70 -2.30 -14.15
C ALA A 90 -27.00 -1.59 -15.31
N LYS A 91 -26.58 -0.31 -15.11
CA LYS A 91 -25.87 0.44 -16.14
C LYS A 91 -24.43 -0.04 -16.41
N PHE A 92 -23.85 -0.81 -15.50
CA PHE A 92 -22.52 -1.36 -15.66
C PHE A 92 -22.59 -2.80 -16.18
N ASP A 93 -23.03 -2.95 -17.43
CA ASP A 93 -23.17 -4.24 -18.13
C ASP A 93 -21.90 -5.10 -18.11
N VAL A 94 -20.72 -4.49 -17.98
CA VAL A 94 -19.43 -5.20 -17.96
C VAL A 94 -19.38 -6.31 -16.89
N PHE A 95 -20.13 -6.16 -15.80
CA PHE A 95 -20.21 -7.16 -14.72
C PHE A 95 -21.25 -8.28 -14.99
N ARG A 96 -22.09 -8.09 -16.02
CA ARG A 96 -23.19 -9.02 -16.39
C ARG A 96 -22.96 -9.73 -17.71
N ARG A 97 -21.99 -9.27 -18.51
CA ARG A 97 -21.65 -9.89 -19.77
C ARG A 97 -20.85 -11.16 -19.52
N GLU A 98 -21.22 -12.22 -20.21
CA GLU A 98 -20.42 -13.43 -20.28
C GLU A 98 -19.76 -13.53 -21.67
N PRO A 99 -18.42 -13.60 -21.71
CA PRO A 99 -17.47 -13.32 -20.62
C PRO A 99 -17.23 -11.81 -20.45
N ALA A 100 -17.32 -11.29 -19.23
CA ALA A 100 -16.79 -9.96 -18.91
C ALA A 100 -15.29 -9.97 -19.13
N THR A 101 -14.77 -9.12 -20.03
CA THR A 101 -13.36 -9.18 -20.38
C THR A 101 -12.53 -8.31 -19.45
N ILE A 102 -11.33 -8.77 -19.15
CA ILE A 102 -10.33 -7.96 -18.42
C ILE A 102 -10.07 -6.62 -19.11
N ARG A 103 -10.15 -6.59 -20.46
CA ARG A 103 -9.99 -5.38 -21.25
C ARG A 103 -11.01 -4.30 -20.88
N ASP A 104 -12.28 -4.68 -20.75
CA ASP A 104 -13.36 -3.73 -20.43
C ASP A 104 -13.16 -3.18 -19.01
N ARG A 105 -12.74 -4.02 -18.06
CA ARG A 105 -12.43 -3.62 -16.69
C ARG A 105 -11.24 -2.67 -16.63
N MET A 106 -10.21 -2.89 -17.43
CA MET A 106 -9.04 -1.99 -17.48
C MET A 106 -9.36 -0.64 -18.12
N HIS A 107 -10.27 -0.60 -19.10
CA HIS A 107 -10.77 0.68 -19.63
C HIS A 107 -11.58 1.43 -18.58
N LEU A 108 -12.45 0.75 -17.84
CA LEU A 108 -13.24 1.32 -16.76
C LEU A 108 -12.32 1.81 -15.61
N PHE A 109 -11.27 1.04 -15.28
CA PHE A 109 -10.25 1.48 -14.35
C PHE A 109 -9.63 2.80 -14.79
N TYR A 110 -9.15 2.89 -16.02
CA TYR A 110 -8.47 4.08 -16.55
C TYR A 110 -9.38 5.31 -16.53
N GLU A 111 -10.64 5.15 -16.97
CA GLU A 111 -11.65 6.21 -17.00
C GLU A 111 -11.88 6.85 -15.64
N HIS A 112 -11.94 6.04 -14.58
CA HIS A 112 -12.20 6.51 -13.22
C HIS A 112 -10.93 6.85 -12.44
N ALA A 113 -9.82 6.16 -12.69
CA ALA A 113 -8.56 6.36 -11.96
C ALA A 113 -7.88 7.68 -12.33
N VAL A 114 -7.84 8.05 -13.62
CA VAL A 114 -7.13 9.25 -14.07
C VAL A 114 -7.66 10.52 -13.40
N PRO A 115 -8.96 10.87 -13.47
CA PRO A 115 -9.43 12.11 -12.87
C PRO A 115 -9.23 12.14 -11.35
N LEU A 116 -9.39 11.00 -10.67
CA LEU A 116 -9.19 10.92 -9.22
C LEU A 116 -7.71 11.09 -8.85
N ALA A 117 -6.80 10.39 -9.54
CA ALA A 117 -5.37 10.47 -9.28
C ALA A 117 -4.81 11.89 -9.56
N VAL A 118 -5.27 12.53 -10.63
CA VAL A 118 -4.89 13.91 -10.97
C VAL A 118 -5.38 14.90 -9.91
N ASP A 119 -6.65 14.80 -9.47
CA ASP A 119 -7.20 15.66 -8.42
C ASP A 119 -6.42 15.52 -7.10
N VAL A 120 -6.22 14.28 -6.66
CA VAL A 120 -5.52 14.01 -5.40
C VAL A 120 -4.05 14.46 -5.49
N SER A 121 -3.39 14.27 -6.63
CA SER A 121 -2.01 14.75 -6.84
C SER A 121 -1.94 16.29 -6.80
N LYS A 122 -2.89 17.00 -7.43
CA LYS A 122 -2.97 18.47 -7.35
C LYS A 122 -3.12 18.95 -5.92
N ARG A 123 -3.95 18.27 -5.12
CA ARG A 123 -4.14 18.62 -3.71
C ARG A 123 -2.91 18.36 -2.87
N ALA A 124 -2.20 17.26 -3.10
CA ALA A 124 -0.94 16.97 -2.39
C ALA A 124 0.16 17.99 -2.71
N LEU A 125 0.17 18.55 -3.92
CA LEU A 125 1.09 19.59 -4.36
C LEU A 125 0.66 20.99 -3.93
N ALA A 126 -0.60 21.19 -3.55
CA ALA A 126 -1.14 22.52 -3.24
C ALA A 126 -0.43 23.16 -2.04
N GLY A 127 -0.04 24.42 -2.22
CA GLY A 127 0.64 25.21 -1.18
C GLY A 127 2.12 24.90 -0.97
N LEU A 128 2.66 23.92 -1.70
CA LEU A 128 4.11 23.64 -1.65
C LEU A 128 4.87 24.56 -2.62
N PRO A 129 6.00 25.11 -2.18
CA PRO A 129 6.90 25.84 -3.08
C PRO A 129 7.68 24.83 -3.94
N TYR A 130 7.21 24.58 -5.17
CA TYR A 130 7.94 23.70 -6.12
C TYR A 130 7.77 24.18 -7.56
N ARG A 131 8.71 23.80 -8.40
CA ARG A 131 8.58 23.88 -9.86
C ARG A 131 8.38 22.48 -10.41
N ALA A 132 7.62 22.36 -11.50
CA ALA A 132 7.35 21.06 -12.14
C ALA A 132 8.64 20.28 -12.47
N ALA A 133 9.74 21.00 -12.81
CA ALA A 133 11.04 20.40 -13.08
C ALA A 133 11.74 19.84 -11.82
N GLU A 134 11.30 20.21 -10.63
CA GLU A 134 11.85 19.67 -9.36
C GLU A 134 11.24 18.34 -8.96
N ILE A 135 10.10 17.95 -9.57
CA ILE A 135 9.55 16.60 -9.44
C ILE A 135 10.33 15.68 -10.39
N GLY A 136 11.34 15.01 -9.86
CA GLY A 136 12.25 14.18 -10.65
C GLY A 136 11.84 12.70 -10.73
N LEU A 137 10.94 12.26 -9.85
CA LEU A 137 10.43 10.89 -9.82
C LEU A 137 8.91 10.88 -9.59
N LEU A 138 8.19 10.10 -10.41
CA LEU A 138 6.82 9.69 -10.17
C LEU A 138 6.78 8.19 -9.87
N VAL A 139 6.27 7.81 -8.70
CA VAL A 139 6.00 6.41 -8.36
C VAL A 139 4.49 6.22 -8.32
N LEU A 140 3.96 5.39 -9.21
CA LEU A 140 2.55 4.98 -9.21
C LEU A 140 2.42 3.59 -8.59
N ALA A 141 1.60 3.42 -7.57
CA ALA A 141 1.26 2.13 -6.98
C ALA A 141 -0.21 1.78 -7.26
N THR A 142 -0.45 0.59 -7.81
CA THR A 142 -1.79 0.04 -8.00
C THR A 142 -1.73 -1.47 -8.16
N SER A 143 -2.68 -2.18 -7.56
CA SER A 143 -2.88 -3.63 -7.75
C SER A 143 -4.21 -3.93 -8.44
N THR A 144 -4.97 -2.90 -8.82
CA THR A 144 -6.32 -3.02 -9.37
C THR A 144 -6.41 -2.65 -10.84
N GLY A 145 -5.30 -2.17 -11.43
CA GLY A 145 -5.23 -1.83 -12.85
C GLY A 145 -3.84 -2.06 -13.45
N PHE A 146 -3.80 -2.57 -14.67
CA PHE A 146 -2.57 -2.72 -15.46
C PHE A 146 -2.86 -2.36 -16.91
N ILE A 147 -2.65 -1.11 -17.26
CA ILE A 147 -2.88 -0.55 -18.59
C ILE A 147 -1.70 0.35 -18.99
N ALA A 148 -1.29 0.28 -20.24
CA ALA A 148 -0.24 1.10 -20.80
C ALA A 148 -0.66 1.66 -22.17
N PRO A 149 -0.52 2.98 -22.39
CA PRO A 149 -0.09 4.04 -21.46
C PRO A 149 -1.00 4.13 -20.23
N GLY A 150 -0.41 4.27 -19.03
CA GLY A 150 -1.12 4.17 -17.77
C GLY A 150 -1.51 5.52 -17.15
N VAL A 151 -2.01 5.43 -15.91
CA VAL A 151 -2.37 6.59 -15.09
C VAL A 151 -1.16 7.50 -14.85
N ASP A 152 0.05 6.92 -14.77
CA ASP A 152 1.32 7.64 -14.65
C ASP A 152 1.56 8.63 -15.79
N VAL A 153 1.28 8.21 -17.04
CA VAL A 153 1.41 9.07 -18.23
C VAL A 153 0.38 10.20 -18.19
N ALA A 154 -0.84 9.91 -17.75
CA ALA A 154 -1.89 10.92 -17.60
C ALA A 154 -1.52 11.95 -16.53
N ILE A 155 -1.01 11.53 -15.37
CA ILE A 155 -0.53 12.42 -14.30
C ILE A 155 0.56 13.37 -14.84
N VAL A 156 1.58 12.85 -15.53
CA VAL A 156 2.66 13.68 -16.08
C VAL A 156 2.11 14.77 -16.99
N LYS A 157 1.17 14.43 -17.87
CA LYS A 157 0.55 15.39 -18.83
C LYS A 157 -0.35 16.41 -18.12
N GLU A 158 -1.24 15.94 -17.27
CA GLU A 158 -2.26 16.79 -16.62
C GLU A 158 -1.69 17.73 -15.55
N LEU A 159 -0.56 17.37 -14.95
CA LEU A 159 0.17 18.21 -14.00
C LEU A 159 1.25 19.07 -14.67
N GLY A 160 1.50 18.90 -15.96
CA GLY A 160 2.56 19.60 -16.68
C GLY A 160 3.96 19.27 -16.12
N LEU A 161 4.18 18.04 -15.65
CA LEU A 161 5.49 17.61 -15.18
C LEU A 161 6.48 17.47 -16.35
N SER A 162 7.77 17.45 -16.02
CA SER A 162 8.80 17.28 -17.05
C SER A 162 8.58 15.99 -17.85
N PRO A 163 8.64 16.02 -19.20
CA PRO A 163 8.58 14.79 -20.00
C PRO A 163 9.79 13.86 -19.77
N SER A 164 10.86 14.36 -19.16
CA SER A 164 12.05 13.59 -18.76
C SER A 164 11.99 13.03 -17.33
N ILE A 165 10.85 13.17 -16.65
CA ILE A 165 10.66 12.62 -15.29
C ILE A 165 10.87 11.10 -15.27
N SER A 166 11.61 10.60 -14.29
CA SER A 166 11.70 9.16 -14.03
C SER A 166 10.35 8.63 -13.54
N ARG A 167 9.94 7.45 -14.04
CA ARG A 167 8.67 6.82 -13.63
C ARG A 167 8.89 5.40 -13.19
N VAL A 168 8.28 5.03 -12.08
CA VAL A 168 8.23 3.67 -11.56
C VAL A 168 6.77 3.30 -11.32
N VAL A 169 6.36 2.12 -11.77
CA VAL A 169 5.03 1.59 -11.49
C VAL A 169 5.18 0.34 -10.62
N VAL A 170 4.60 0.39 -9.42
CA VAL A 170 4.57 -0.71 -8.45
C VAL A 170 3.22 -1.42 -8.59
N ASN A 171 3.23 -2.60 -9.22
CA ASN A 171 2.04 -3.42 -9.42
C ASN A 171 2.11 -4.71 -8.60
N PHE A 172 0.94 -5.26 -8.26
CA PHE A 172 0.76 -6.57 -7.60
C PHE A 172 1.47 -6.76 -6.26
N MET A 173 1.87 -5.65 -5.59
CA MET A 173 2.35 -5.68 -4.22
C MET A 173 1.20 -5.58 -3.19
N GLY A 174 -0.05 -5.58 -3.66
CA GLY A 174 -1.24 -5.55 -2.83
C GLY A 174 -1.28 -4.37 -1.86
N CYS A 175 -1.68 -4.66 -0.63
CA CYS A 175 -1.81 -3.64 0.42
C CYS A 175 -0.47 -3.01 0.81
N ALA A 176 0.65 -3.67 0.54
CA ALA A 176 1.99 -3.19 0.87
C ALA A 176 2.57 -2.21 -0.17
N ALA A 177 1.96 -2.08 -1.36
CA ALA A 177 2.50 -1.31 -2.47
C ALA A 177 2.82 0.15 -2.13
N ALA A 178 2.06 0.77 -1.21
CA ALA A 178 2.35 2.13 -0.75
C ALA A 178 3.69 2.24 0.00
N MET A 179 4.03 1.24 0.81
CA MET A 179 5.31 1.23 1.53
C MET A 179 6.49 1.01 0.59
N ASN A 180 6.35 0.13 -0.41
CA ASN A 180 7.36 -0.06 -1.45
C ASN A 180 7.56 1.22 -2.28
N ALA A 181 6.47 1.91 -2.62
CA ALA A 181 6.52 3.18 -3.35
C ALA A 181 7.19 4.28 -2.51
N LEU A 182 6.84 4.39 -1.23
CA LEU A 182 7.47 5.34 -0.29
C LEU A 182 8.95 5.04 -0.07
N GLY A 183 9.34 3.78 0.09
CA GLY A 183 10.75 3.38 0.20
C GLY A 183 11.54 3.78 -1.05
N THR A 184 10.99 3.54 -2.24
CA THR A 184 11.58 3.96 -3.52
C THR A 184 11.77 5.48 -3.59
N ALA A 185 10.73 6.26 -3.26
CA ALA A 185 10.77 7.71 -3.25
C ALA A 185 11.73 8.27 -2.20
N THR A 186 11.76 7.69 -1.00
CA THR A 186 12.67 8.05 0.09
C THR A 186 14.13 7.89 -0.32
N ASN A 187 14.47 6.76 -0.94
CA ASN A 187 15.82 6.50 -1.42
C ASN A 187 16.22 7.45 -2.57
N TYR A 188 15.27 7.76 -3.46
CA TYR A 188 15.49 8.71 -4.54
C TYR A 188 15.83 10.11 -4.03
N VAL A 189 15.04 10.67 -3.11
CA VAL A 189 15.28 12.04 -2.62
C VAL A 189 16.54 12.15 -1.74
N ARG A 190 16.90 11.09 -1.03
CA ARG A 190 18.18 11.03 -0.30
C ARG A 190 19.38 11.06 -1.26
N ALA A 191 19.27 10.40 -2.41
CA ALA A 191 20.31 10.41 -3.45
C ALA A 191 20.30 11.71 -4.28
N HIS A 192 19.16 12.40 -4.37
CA HIS A 192 18.95 13.61 -5.15
C HIS A 192 18.27 14.70 -4.30
N PRO A 193 18.98 15.30 -3.31
CA PRO A 193 18.35 16.20 -2.32
C PRO A 193 17.70 17.46 -2.89
N ALA A 194 18.09 17.89 -4.09
CA ALA A 194 17.49 19.03 -4.78
C ALA A 194 16.18 18.67 -5.52
N MET A 195 15.84 17.38 -5.59
CA MET A 195 14.66 16.88 -6.30
C MET A 195 13.60 16.42 -5.32
N LYS A 196 12.36 16.36 -5.81
CA LYS A 196 11.23 15.77 -5.09
C LYS A 196 10.72 14.55 -5.83
N ALA A 197 10.04 13.67 -5.11
CA ALA A 197 9.31 12.55 -5.66
C ALA A 197 7.80 12.72 -5.41
N LEU A 198 6.99 12.41 -6.40
CA LEU A 198 5.53 12.29 -6.28
C LEU A 198 5.19 10.80 -6.21
N VAL A 199 4.61 10.35 -5.11
CA VAL A 199 4.06 9.01 -4.95
C VAL A 199 2.55 9.10 -5.09
N VAL A 200 1.96 8.25 -5.94
CA VAL A 200 0.50 8.17 -6.12
C VAL A 200 0.07 6.72 -5.98
N CYS A 201 -0.79 6.46 -5.03
CA CYS A 201 -1.45 5.16 -4.86
C CYS A 201 -2.89 5.29 -5.33
N ILE A 202 -3.34 4.42 -6.22
CA ILE A 202 -4.70 4.43 -6.77
C ILE A 202 -5.24 3.01 -6.83
N GLU A 203 -6.34 2.77 -6.12
CA GLU A 203 -6.98 1.45 -6.09
C GLU A 203 -8.48 1.59 -6.34
N LEU A 204 -8.94 0.91 -7.36
CA LEU A 204 -10.36 0.82 -7.72
C LEU A 204 -10.78 -0.66 -7.72
N CYS A 205 -10.95 -1.21 -6.53
CA CYS A 205 -11.31 -2.61 -6.33
C CYS A 205 -12.68 -2.93 -6.96
N SER A 206 -13.59 -1.95 -6.98
CA SER A 206 -14.93 -2.13 -7.52
C SER A 206 -14.96 -2.52 -8.99
N VAL A 207 -13.94 -2.12 -9.78
CA VAL A 207 -13.87 -2.47 -11.22
C VAL A 207 -13.51 -3.93 -11.45
N ASN A 208 -12.98 -4.63 -10.44
CA ASN A 208 -12.60 -6.04 -10.52
C ASN A 208 -13.59 -6.97 -9.81
N ALA A 209 -14.71 -6.45 -9.29
CA ALA A 209 -15.69 -7.26 -8.60
C ALA A 209 -16.24 -8.39 -9.50
N VAL A 210 -16.31 -9.58 -8.93
CA VAL A 210 -16.87 -10.78 -9.54
C VAL A 210 -17.90 -11.35 -8.56
N PHE A 211 -18.98 -11.93 -9.09
CA PHE A 211 -19.99 -12.62 -8.31
C PHE A 211 -20.31 -13.96 -9.01
N ALA A 212 -19.41 -14.92 -8.82
CA ALA A 212 -19.48 -16.25 -9.45
C ALA A 212 -20.06 -17.31 -8.52
N ASP A 213 -21.00 -16.95 -7.64
CA ASP A 213 -21.63 -17.85 -6.65
C ASP A 213 -20.61 -18.49 -5.67
N ASP A 214 -19.51 -17.80 -5.41
CA ASP A 214 -18.44 -18.19 -4.50
C ASP A 214 -18.43 -17.30 -3.26
N ILE A 215 -18.31 -17.92 -2.10
CA ILE A 215 -18.21 -17.20 -0.81
C ILE A 215 -16.96 -16.31 -0.72
N ASN A 216 -15.87 -16.66 -1.40
CA ASN A 216 -14.68 -15.82 -1.49
C ASN A 216 -15.01 -14.49 -2.16
N ASP A 217 -15.77 -14.49 -3.25
CA ASP A 217 -16.21 -13.26 -3.92
C ASP A 217 -17.03 -12.38 -2.97
N VAL A 218 -17.89 -12.99 -2.14
CA VAL A 218 -18.66 -12.28 -1.11
C VAL A 218 -17.75 -11.65 -0.08
N VAL A 219 -16.74 -12.37 0.42
CA VAL A 219 -15.77 -11.86 1.39
C VAL A 219 -15.00 -10.69 0.77
N ILE A 220 -14.46 -10.84 -0.43
CA ILE A 220 -13.71 -9.80 -1.14
C ILE A 220 -14.59 -8.57 -1.35
N HIS A 221 -15.81 -8.76 -1.87
CA HIS A 221 -16.73 -7.63 -2.07
C HIS A 221 -17.18 -6.99 -0.75
N SER A 222 -17.21 -7.73 0.35
CA SER A 222 -17.58 -7.17 1.67
C SER A 222 -16.49 -6.31 2.29
N LEU A 223 -15.22 -6.49 1.89
CA LEU A 223 -14.07 -5.81 2.49
C LEU A 223 -13.58 -4.63 1.66
N PHE A 224 -13.46 -4.79 0.34
CA PHE A 224 -12.72 -3.83 -0.47
C PHE A 224 -13.53 -2.62 -0.89
N GLY A 225 -12.86 -1.47 -0.93
CA GLY A 225 -13.34 -0.18 -1.40
C GLY A 225 -12.33 0.48 -2.34
N ASP A 226 -12.65 1.69 -2.81
CA ASP A 226 -11.86 2.43 -3.78
C ASP A 226 -11.31 3.71 -3.17
N GLY A 227 -10.09 4.06 -3.55
CA GLY A 227 -9.45 5.29 -3.08
C GLY A 227 -8.20 5.66 -3.86
N CYS A 228 -7.72 6.85 -3.55
CA CYS A 228 -6.45 7.37 -4.05
C CYS A 228 -5.74 8.14 -2.94
N ALA A 229 -4.43 8.09 -2.95
CA ALA A 229 -3.57 8.90 -2.10
C ALA A 229 -2.39 9.43 -2.90
N ALA A 230 -1.95 10.65 -2.61
CA ALA A 230 -0.75 11.21 -3.19
C ALA A 230 0.13 11.84 -2.09
N LEU A 231 1.44 11.62 -2.21
CA LEU A 231 2.43 12.16 -1.29
C LEU A 231 3.56 12.83 -2.08
N VAL A 232 3.97 13.98 -1.61
CA VAL A 232 5.15 14.69 -2.13
C VAL A 232 6.28 14.49 -1.12
N ILE A 233 7.35 13.85 -1.57
CA ILE A 233 8.51 13.55 -0.74
C ILE A 233 9.65 14.47 -1.18
N GLY A 234 10.22 15.20 -0.23
CA GLY A 234 11.43 15.99 -0.40
C GLY A 234 12.53 15.55 0.55
N ALA A 235 13.67 16.20 0.44
CA ALA A 235 14.81 16.01 1.33
C ALA A 235 15.03 17.25 2.18
N SER A 236 15.37 17.07 3.46
CA SER A 236 15.73 18.13 4.37
C SER A 236 17.01 17.76 5.11
N GLN A 237 17.78 18.77 5.53
CA GLN A 237 18.95 18.54 6.38
C GLN A 237 18.50 18.25 7.82
N VAL A 238 19.14 17.33 8.49
CA VAL A 238 18.80 16.92 9.89
C VAL A 238 18.74 18.13 10.85
N GLN A 239 19.47 19.20 10.54
CA GLN A 239 19.55 20.41 11.37
C GLN A 239 18.47 21.44 11.06
N GLU A 240 17.68 21.26 9.99
CA GLU A 240 16.61 22.19 9.61
C GLU A 240 15.41 22.04 10.54
N LYS A 241 14.81 23.18 10.89
CA LYS A 241 13.54 23.18 11.61
C LYS A 241 12.40 22.89 10.63
N LEU A 242 11.69 21.80 10.87
CA LEU A 242 10.53 21.44 10.09
C LEU A 242 9.27 22.06 10.69
N GLU A 243 8.33 22.43 9.80
CA GLU A 243 7.02 22.93 10.21
C GLU A 243 6.15 21.83 10.82
N PRO A 244 5.20 22.16 11.71
CA PRO A 244 4.22 21.22 12.19
C PRO A 244 3.43 20.56 11.06
N GLY A 245 3.08 19.28 11.25
CA GLY A 245 2.38 18.47 10.26
C GLY A 245 3.28 17.77 9.25
N LYS A 246 4.58 18.06 9.22
CA LYS A 246 5.54 17.31 8.38
C LYS A 246 5.82 15.94 8.98
N VAL A 247 6.02 14.95 8.10
CA VAL A 247 6.36 13.57 8.48
C VAL A 247 7.77 13.26 8.02
N VAL A 248 8.65 12.96 8.94
CA VAL A 248 10.03 12.54 8.66
C VAL A 248 10.06 11.03 8.54
N VAL A 249 10.55 10.49 7.43
CA VAL A 249 10.76 9.05 7.25
C VAL A 249 12.16 8.71 7.75
N ARG A 250 12.24 8.02 8.89
CA ARG A 250 13.51 7.62 9.52
C ARG A 250 14.12 6.43 8.80
N SER A 251 13.37 5.33 8.69
CA SER A 251 13.78 4.12 7.99
C SER A 251 12.60 3.41 7.37
N SER A 252 12.86 2.60 6.35
CA SER A 252 11.89 1.67 5.77
C SER A 252 12.35 0.25 6.03
N PHE A 253 11.43 -0.68 6.16
CA PHE A 253 11.73 -2.10 6.32
C PHE A 253 10.83 -2.97 5.43
N SER A 254 11.35 -4.12 5.06
CA SER A 254 10.71 -5.11 4.21
C SER A 254 11.14 -6.50 4.64
N GLN A 255 10.21 -7.38 4.92
CA GLN A 255 10.48 -8.75 5.31
C GLN A 255 9.49 -9.72 4.67
N LEU A 256 9.99 -10.69 3.93
CA LEU A 256 9.24 -11.86 3.50
C LEU A 256 9.16 -12.85 4.65
N LEU A 257 7.95 -13.31 4.98
CA LEU A 257 7.72 -14.33 6.00
C LEU A 257 7.84 -15.72 5.38
N ASP A 258 8.56 -16.61 6.04
CA ASP A 258 8.80 -17.98 5.55
C ASP A 258 7.52 -18.82 5.57
N ASN A 259 7.30 -19.61 4.51
CA ASN A 259 6.21 -20.57 4.37
C ASN A 259 4.81 -19.94 4.50
N THR A 260 4.60 -18.80 3.87
CA THR A 260 3.34 -18.04 3.92
C THR A 260 2.80 -17.63 2.54
N GLU A 261 3.29 -18.26 1.47
CA GLU A 261 3.01 -17.92 0.06
C GLU A 261 1.51 -17.99 -0.28
N ASP A 262 0.75 -18.85 0.43
CA ASP A 262 -0.69 -19.01 0.28
C ASP A 262 -1.49 -17.91 1.01
N GLY A 263 -0.84 -17.08 1.83
CA GLY A 263 -1.51 -16.12 2.71
C GLY A 263 -2.30 -15.05 1.97
N ILE A 264 -1.69 -14.43 0.98
CA ILE A 264 -2.28 -13.41 0.10
C ILE A 264 -1.86 -13.72 -1.32
N VAL A 265 -2.81 -14.06 -2.18
CA VAL A 265 -2.55 -14.35 -3.59
C VAL A 265 -3.31 -13.38 -4.47
N LEU A 266 -2.59 -12.67 -5.31
CA LEU A 266 -3.14 -11.84 -6.37
C LEU A 266 -2.89 -12.53 -7.72
N GLY A 267 -3.90 -12.62 -8.53
CA GLY A 267 -3.83 -13.25 -9.84
C GLY A 267 -4.58 -12.47 -10.91
N VAL A 268 -4.53 -13.01 -12.12
CA VAL A 268 -5.28 -12.48 -13.26
C VAL A 268 -5.91 -13.65 -13.99
N ASN A 269 -7.21 -13.57 -14.24
CA ASN A 269 -7.91 -14.49 -15.12
C ASN A 269 -8.65 -13.72 -16.22
N HIS A 270 -9.42 -14.41 -17.04
CA HIS A 270 -10.17 -13.77 -18.13
C HIS A 270 -11.23 -12.76 -17.64
N ASN A 271 -11.67 -12.84 -16.38
CA ASN A 271 -12.67 -11.95 -15.80
C ASN A 271 -12.06 -10.71 -15.14
N GLY A 272 -10.75 -10.69 -14.84
CA GLY A 272 -10.12 -9.56 -14.18
C GLY A 272 -8.98 -9.94 -13.24
N ILE A 273 -8.66 -9.03 -12.33
CA ILE A 273 -7.71 -9.25 -11.25
C ILE A 273 -8.43 -10.01 -10.13
N THR A 274 -7.82 -11.09 -9.65
CA THR A 274 -8.34 -11.93 -8.57
C THR A 274 -7.56 -11.71 -7.28
N CYS A 275 -8.22 -11.93 -6.16
CA CYS A 275 -7.61 -11.89 -4.83
C CYS A 275 -8.12 -13.10 -4.02
N GLU A 276 -7.18 -13.82 -3.44
CA GLU A 276 -7.48 -14.92 -2.52
C GLU A 276 -6.78 -14.65 -1.19
N LEU A 277 -7.50 -14.84 -0.09
CA LEU A 277 -7.02 -14.65 1.27
C LEU A 277 -7.14 -15.97 2.02
N SER A 278 -6.00 -16.52 2.45
CA SER A 278 -5.95 -17.76 3.21
C SER A 278 -6.63 -17.63 4.58
N GLU A 279 -7.28 -18.69 5.03
CA GLU A 279 -7.79 -18.79 6.40
C GLU A 279 -6.63 -18.73 7.43
N ASN A 280 -5.41 -19.08 7.03
CA ASN A 280 -4.21 -19.04 7.86
C ASN A 280 -3.60 -17.64 7.99
N LEU A 281 -3.95 -16.70 7.12
CA LEU A 281 -3.38 -15.34 7.10
C LEU A 281 -3.37 -14.65 8.46
N PRO A 282 -4.43 -14.70 9.28
CA PRO A 282 -4.38 -14.12 10.63
C PRO A 282 -3.31 -14.73 11.53
N GLY A 283 -3.02 -16.02 11.39
CA GLY A 283 -1.95 -16.72 12.09
C GLY A 283 -0.56 -16.26 11.65
N TYR A 284 -0.35 -16.11 10.36
CA TYR A 284 0.90 -15.60 9.79
C TYR A 284 1.20 -14.19 10.29
N ILE A 285 0.20 -13.31 10.33
CA ILE A 285 0.32 -11.96 10.87
C ILE A 285 0.68 -11.98 12.35
N PHE A 286 -0.03 -12.80 13.15
CA PHE A 286 0.23 -12.91 14.58
C PHE A 286 1.67 -13.35 14.88
N SER A 287 2.20 -14.33 14.16
CA SER A 287 3.57 -14.82 14.35
C SER A 287 4.65 -13.94 13.74
N GLY A 288 4.36 -13.23 12.64
CA GLY A 288 5.37 -12.53 11.85
C GLY A 288 5.59 -11.07 12.24
N VAL A 289 4.56 -10.35 12.72
CA VAL A 289 4.66 -8.88 12.90
C VAL A 289 5.63 -8.49 14.00
N ALA A 290 5.51 -9.07 15.19
CA ALA A 290 6.34 -8.65 16.33
C ALA A 290 7.83 -8.87 16.10
N PRO A 291 8.31 -10.03 15.58
CA PRO A 291 9.74 -10.19 15.28
C PRO A 291 10.26 -9.12 14.33
N VAL A 292 9.59 -8.91 13.20
CA VAL A 292 10.01 -7.94 12.17
C VAL A 292 10.05 -6.52 12.71
N VAL A 293 9.00 -6.09 13.41
CA VAL A 293 8.93 -4.73 13.97
C VAL A 293 9.94 -4.53 15.09
N THR A 294 10.13 -5.53 15.96
CA THR A 294 11.08 -5.44 17.07
C THR A 294 12.52 -5.35 16.56
N GLU A 295 12.89 -6.12 15.54
CA GLU A 295 14.20 -6.06 14.91
C GLU A 295 14.44 -4.66 14.31
N MET A 296 13.49 -4.15 13.53
CA MET A 296 13.59 -2.80 12.96
C MET A 296 13.73 -1.72 14.05
N LEU A 297 12.96 -1.81 15.13
CA LEU A 297 13.06 -0.87 16.25
C LEU A 297 14.42 -0.95 16.93
N TRP A 298 14.93 -2.16 17.17
CA TRP A 298 16.25 -2.39 17.77
C TRP A 298 17.36 -1.76 16.94
N ASP A 299 17.34 -1.91 15.63
CA ASP A 299 18.31 -1.30 14.70
C ASP A 299 18.29 0.24 14.74
N ASN A 300 17.16 0.82 15.18
CA ASN A 300 17.00 2.27 15.37
C ASN A 300 17.16 2.72 16.83
N GLY A 301 17.59 1.83 17.73
CA GLY A 301 17.80 2.12 19.16
C GLY A 301 16.49 2.36 19.93
N LEU A 302 15.38 1.77 19.49
CA LEU A 302 14.05 1.92 20.03
C LEU A 302 13.46 0.58 20.47
N GLN A 303 12.41 0.65 21.26
CA GLN A 303 11.56 -0.49 21.66
C GLN A 303 10.07 -0.15 21.47
N ILE A 304 9.21 -1.14 21.55
CA ILE A 304 7.76 -0.98 21.30
C ILE A 304 7.13 0.12 22.18
N SER A 305 7.57 0.25 23.44
CA SER A 305 7.09 1.28 24.36
C SER A 305 7.48 2.72 24.00
N ASP A 306 8.44 2.91 23.10
CA ASP A 306 8.88 4.23 22.64
C ASP A 306 8.01 4.76 21.48
N ILE A 307 7.10 3.93 20.96
CA ILE A 307 6.25 4.25 19.81
C ILE A 307 4.91 4.83 20.26
N ASP A 308 4.66 6.05 19.83
CA ASP A 308 3.43 6.80 20.13
C ASP A 308 2.28 6.47 19.19
N LEU A 309 2.60 6.15 17.91
CA LEU A 309 1.64 6.02 16.81
C LEU A 309 1.82 4.70 16.08
N TRP A 310 0.71 3.99 15.88
CA TRP A 310 0.69 2.70 15.18
C TRP A 310 -0.26 2.76 13.98
N ALA A 311 0.29 3.08 12.80
CA ALA A 311 -0.45 3.02 11.55
C ALA A 311 -0.45 1.57 11.03
N ILE A 312 -1.45 0.80 11.43
CA ILE A 312 -1.65 -0.59 11.02
C ILE A 312 -2.55 -0.61 9.80
N HIS A 313 -2.15 -1.30 8.73
CA HIS A 313 -2.98 -1.42 7.54
C HIS A 313 -4.36 -2.00 7.88
N PRO A 314 -5.46 -1.30 7.55
CA PRO A 314 -6.82 -1.74 7.85
C PRO A 314 -7.34 -2.74 6.82
N GLY A 315 -6.64 -3.87 6.66
CA GLY A 315 -6.96 -4.93 5.71
C GLY A 315 -8.24 -5.71 6.02
N GLY A 316 -8.71 -5.59 7.25
CA GLY A 316 -9.89 -6.25 7.80
C GLY A 316 -9.75 -6.42 9.32
N PRO A 317 -10.83 -6.77 10.03
CA PRO A 317 -10.81 -6.86 11.50
C PRO A 317 -9.70 -7.77 12.03
N LYS A 318 -9.57 -8.95 11.44
CA LYS A 318 -8.54 -9.94 11.85
C LYS A 318 -7.12 -9.43 11.68
N ILE A 319 -6.87 -8.64 10.64
CA ILE A 319 -5.55 -8.06 10.35
C ILE A 319 -5.15 -7.10 11.48
N ILE A 320 -6.05 -6.17 11.84
CA ILE A 320 -5.80 -5.21 12.92
C ILE A 320 -5.65 -5.94 14.27
N GLU A 321 -6.60 -6.84 14.60
CA GLU A 321 -6.62 -7.60 15.86
C GLU A 321 -5.34 -8.41 16.06
N GLN A 322 -4.89 -9.14 15.03
CA GLN A 322 -3.70 -9.98 15.15
C GLN A 322 -2.41 -9.16 15.20
N SER A 323 -2.34 -8.02 14.49
CA SER A 323 -1.20 -7.11 14.59
C SER A 323 -1.07 -6.52 16.00
N VAL A 324 -2.16 -6.02 16.56
CA VAL A 324 -2.21 -5.50 17.95
C VAL A 324 -1.79 -6.57 18.96
N ARG A 325 -2.33 -7.78 18.81
CA ARG A 325 -1.98 -8.91 19.70
C ARG A 325 -0.54 -9.36 19.57
N SER A 326 -0.02 -9.42 18.33
CA SER A 326 1.38 -9.77 18.07
C SER A 326 2.34 -8.80 18.75
N LEU A 327 2.08 -7.50 18.59
CA LEU A 327 2.91 -6.45 19.19
C LEU A 327 2.73 -6.27 20.70
N GLY A 328 1.68 -6.86 21.29
CA GLY A 328 1.37 -6.70 22.72
C GLY A 328 0.98 -5.26 23.09
N ILE A 329 0.48 -4.48 22.14
CA ILE A 329 0.07 -3.09 22.36
C ILE A 329 -1.41 -2.96 22.73
N SER A 330 -1.77 -1.80 23.30
CA SER A 330 -3.17 -1.49 23.59
C SER A 330 -4.02 -1.34 22.32
N ALA A 331 -5.26 -1.84 22.36
CA ALA A 331 -6.18 -1.80 21.21
C ALA A 331 -6.51 -0.36 20.77
N GLU A 332 -6.50 0.57 21.71
CA GLU A 332 -6.74 2.01 21.45
C GLU A 332 -5.70 2.63 20.53
N LEU A 333 -4.47 2.10 20.52
CA LEU A 333 -3.39 2.57 19.63
C LEU A 333 -3.65 2.26 18.14
N ALA A 334 -4.63 1.41 17.83
CA ALA A 334 -5.06 1.13 16.46
C ALA A 334 -6.37 1.86 16.07
N ALA A 335 -6.82 2.85 16.86
CA ALA A 335 -8.12 3.51 16.67
C ALA A 335 -8.25 4.12 15.26
N GLN A 336 -7.20 4.75 14.72
CA GLN A 336 -7.22 5.36 13.38
C GLN A 336 -7.37 4.30 12.28
N SER A 337 -6.74 3.13 12.46
CA SER A 337 -6.89 2.00 11.53
C SER A 337 -8.32 1.46 11.53
N TRP A 338 -8.95 1.37 12.70
CA TRP A 338 -10.36 1.00 12.84
C TRP A 338 -11.31 2.03 12.23
N ASP A 339 -11.07 3.34 12.42
CA ASP A 339 -11.89 4.40 11.83
C ASP A 339 -11.84 4.35 10.30
N VAL A 340 -10.64 4.21 9.72
CA VAL A 340 -10.48 4.09 8.26
C VAL A 340 -11.18 2.84 7.73
N LEU A 341 -11.03 1.68 8.38
CA LEU A 341 -11.74 0.46 8.00
C LEU A 341 -13.26 0.66 8.02
N ALA A 342 -13.79 1.23 9.09
CA ALA A 342 -15.24 1.42 9.25
C ALA A 342 -15.83 2.35 8.19
N ARG A 343 -15.12 3.39 7.79
CA ARG A 343 -15.62 4.43 6.87
C ARG A 343 -15.36 4.17 5.40
N PHE A 344 -14.31 3.41 5.08
CA PHE A 344 -13.85 3.26 3.70
C PHE A 344 -13.67 1.81 3.26
N GLY A 345 -13.63 0.86 4.19
CA GLY A 345 -13.22 -0.51 3.92
C GLY A 345 -11.72 -0.62 3.65
N ASN A 346 -11.30 -1.74 3.09
CA ASN A 346 -9.94 -1.97 2.65
C ASN A 346 -9.75 -1.42 1.23
N MET A 347 -9.01 -0.34 1.08
CA MET A 347 -8.64 0.26 -0.21
C MET A 347 -7.23 -0.16 -0.64
N LEU A 348 -6.82 -1.41 -0.33
CA LEU A 348 -5.48 -1.94 -0.62
C LEU A 348 -4.37 -0.96 -0.16
N SER A 349 -3.44 -0.63 -1.07
CA SER A 349 -2.29 0.25 -0.79
C SER A 349 -2.67 1.63 -0.25
N VAL A 350 -3.83 2.14 -0.63
CA VAL A 350 -4.31 3.48 -0.25
C VAL A 350 -4.68 3.58 1.23
N SER A 351 -5.22 2.50 1.81
CA SER A 351 -5.78 2.51 3.17
C SER A 351 -4.81 3.00 4.24
N LEU A 352 -3.55 2.56 4.18
CA LEU A 352 -2.55 2.94 5.17
C LEU A 352 -2.22 4.44 5.12
N ILE A 353 -2.30 5.05 3.93
CA ILE A 353 -2.05 6.48 3.76
C ILE A 353 -3.21 7.30 4.34
N PHE A 354 -4.46 6.81 4.28
CA PHE A 354 -5.59 7.41 4.99
C PHE A 354 -5.39 7.39 6.51
N VAL A 355 -4.85 6.28 7.05
CA VAL A 355 -4.50 6.20 8.47
C VAL A 355 -3.44 7.23 8.82
N LEU A 356 -2.38 7.35 8.02
CA LEU A 356 -1.31 8.34 8.22
C LEU A 356 -1.85 9.77 8.15
N GLU A 357 -2.70 10.09 7.15
CA GLU A 357 -3.33 11.41 7.03
C GLU A 357 -4.15 11.75 8.28
N THR A 358 -4.95 10.81 8.79
CA THR A 358 -5.72 10.99 10.02
C THR A 358 -4.81 11.29 11.20
N MET A 359 -3.67 10.58 11.32
CA MET A 359 -2.69 10.83 12.38
C MET A 359 -2.03 12.20 12.27
N VAL A 360 -1.74 12.65 11.05
CA VAL A 360 -1.17 14.00 10.81
C VAL A 360 -2.19 15.08 11.18
N GLN A 361 -3.45 14.89 10.84
CA GLN A 361 -4.54 15.86 11.11
C GLN A 361 -4.91 15.93 12.59
N GLN A 362 -4.71 14.87 13.37
CA GLN A 362 -4.95 14.85 14.82
C GLN A 362 -3.80 15.60 15.53
N ALA A 363 -3.82 16.92 15.45
CA ALA A 363 -2.70 17.79 15.84
C ALA A 363 -2.45 17.92 17.36
N GLU A 364 -3.32 17.39 18.22
CA GLU A 364 -3.19 17.54 19.67
C GLU A 364 -2.27 16.47 20.28
N SER A 365 -1.01 16.83 20.44
CA SER A 365 -0.06 16.07 21.26
C SER A 365 0.69 17.00 22.19
N ALA A 366 0.89 16.59 23.44
CA ALA A 366 1.75 17.30 24.39
C ALA A 366 3.22 17.25 23.95
N LYS A 367 3.61 16.30 23.08
CA LYS A 367 4.96 16.12 22.57
C LYS A 367 5.20 17.00 21.34
N ALA A 368 6.40 17.53 21.21
CA ALA A 368 6.83 18.25 20.01
C ALA A 368 6.99 17.33 18.79
N ILE A 369 7.33 16.07 19.03
CA ILE A 369 7.52 15.02 18.02
C ILE A 369 6.79 13.77 18.51
N SER A 370 6.03 13.13 17.63
CA SER A 370 5.44 11.81 17.87
C SER A 370 6.09 10.79 16.96
N THR A 371 6.70 9.76 17.54
CA THR A 371 7.33 8.67 16.79
C THR A 371 6.31 7.58 16.49
N GLY A 372 6.29 7.09 15.26
CA GLY A 372 5.33 6.10 14.80
C GLY A 372 5.92 5.02 13.91
N VAL A 373 5.21 3.89 13.86
CA VAL A 373 5.46 2.80 12.91
C VAL A 373 4.23 2.63 12.02
N ALA A 374 4.44 2.60 10.72
CA ALA A 374 3.43 2.28 9.73
C ALA A 374 3.79 0.98 9.02
N PHE A 375 2.86 0.04 8.88
CA PHE A 375 3.12 -1.20 8.15
C PHE A 375 1.87 -1.80 7.50
N ALA A 376 2.11 -2.55 6.44
CA ALA A 376 1.11 -3.27 5.67
C ALA A 376 1.63 -4.65 5.26
N PHE A 377 0.74 -5.45 4.68
CA PHE A 377 1.03 -6.81 4.24
C PHE A 377 0.84 -6.91 2.73
N GLY A 378 1.76 -7.61 2.08
CA GLY A 378 1.69 -7.91 0.66
C GLY A 378 1.72 -9.41 0.39
N PRO A 379 1.55 -9.81 -0.88
CA PRO A 379 1.73 -11.19 -1.30
C PRO A 379 3.08 -11.75 -0.87
N GLY A 380 3.04 -13.04 -0.40
CA GLY A 380 4.28 -13.72 -0.05
C GLY A 380 4.34 -14.43 1.31
N VAL A 381 3.81 -14.07 2.46
CA VAL A 381 3.34 -12.76 2.90
C VAL A 381 4.54 -11.86 3.19
N THR A 382 4.53 -10.63 2.72
CA THR A 382 5.53 -9.63 3.12
C THR A 382 4.98 -8.70 4.18
N VAL A 383 5.86 -8.22 5.07
CA VAL A 383 5.61 -7.12 6.00
C VAL A 383 6.44 -5.93 5.53
N GLU A 384 5.78 -4.91 5.05
CA GLU A 384 6.42 -3.70 4.51
C GLU A 384 6.05 -2.50 5.37
N GLY A 385 7.03 -1.67 5.72
CA GLY A 385 6.72 -0.55 6.59
C GLY A 385 7.78 0.52 6.68
N MET A 386 7.51 1.48 7.56
CA MET A 386 8.42 2.58 7.88
C MET A 386 8.33 2.97 9.35
N LEU A 387 9.47 3.42 9.88
CA LEU A 387 9.58 4.21 11.10
C LEU A 387 9.51 5.69 10.71
N PHE A 388 8.68 6.46 11.37
CA PHE A 388 8.48 7.87 11.05
C PHE A 388 8.30 8.74 12.30
N ASP A 389 8.54 10.04 12.13
CA ASP A 389 8.23 11.04 13.14
C ASP A 389 7.25 12.06 12.57
N ILE A 390 6.21 12.43 13.32
CA ILE A 390 5.34 13.57 12.99
C ILE A 390 5.79 14.78 13.82
N ILE A 391 6.11 15.86 13.15
CA ILE A 391 6.43 17.15 13.79
C ILE A 391 5.13 17.78 14.27
N ARG A 392 4.99 18.05 15.57
CA ARG A 392 3.77 18.58 16.19
C ARG A 392 3.82 20.06 16.50
N ARG A 393 5.04 20.56 16.85
CA ARG A 393 5.28 21.96 17.20
C ARG A 393 6.64 22.44 16.72
#